data_7573683ce4636b59e200c9d91a90b776
#
_entry.id   7573683ce4636b59e200c9d91a90b776
#
_cell.length_a   1.000
_cell.length_b   1.000
_cell.length_c   1.000
_cell.angle_alpha   90.00
_cell.angle_beta   90.00
_cell.angle_gamma   90.00
#
_symmetry.space_group_name_H-M   'P 1'
#
loop_
_entity.id
_entity.type
_entity.pdbx_description
1 polymer ?
#
loop_
_entity_poly.entity_id
_entity_poly.type
_entity_poly.pdbx_seq_one_letter_code
_entity_poly.pdbx_strand_id
1 'polypeptide(L)'
;MTADAALVARVRGRLADDASAPTAARVAALVREEAGVRGTAQVLAAIETLRSELLGAGPLEALLHETGVTDVLVNGPREIWVDRGSGLELADLHFSDEREVRRLAVRLAAGVGRRLDDAVPCADIRLPDGVRLHAVLPPVSPSGAHLSFRVPRQRAFSLDEMVDGETMSLLAAKLLRDVIASRASFVVTGGTGTGKTTLLSTLLGCVDPRERIVVVEDSGELRPDHPHVVRLEARSANIEGVGAIELRSLVRHALRMRPDRLVVGEVRGAECVDLLAALNVGQDGGAGTLHANSVADVPARIEALCTAAGLTREAAHSQLAAGVQVVVQLARRADGRRVLDSIGVVVRRSDGLADVLPAVRVRGSSWFDDEGRAALDHVLQRRAEL
;
A
#
# COMPACT_ATOMS: atom_id res chain seq x y z
N MET A 1 13.12 23.84 19.75
CA MET A 1 12.54 25.03 20.45
C MET A 1 11.19 24.60 21.02
N THR A 2 11.02 24.68 22.32
CA THR A 2 9.80 24.28 23.02
C THR A 2 8.69 25.33 22.85
N ALA A 3 7.46 24.88 22.61
CA ALA A 3 6.28 25.73 22.59
C ALA A 3 6.04 26.36 23.97
N ASP A 4 5.51 27.59 24.00
CA ASP A 4 5.13 28.26 25.26
C ASP A 4 3.90 27.52 25.86
N ALA A 5 4.13 26.73 26.90
CA ALA A 5 3.11 25.94 27.56
C ALA A 5 1.90 26.77 28.05
N ALA A 6 2.15 28.02 28.47
CA ALA A 6 1.08 28.92 28.91
C ALA A 6 0.20 29.40 27.74
N LEU A 7 0.78 29.64 26.57
CA LEU A 7 0.03 29.96 25.34
C LEU A 7 -0.82 28.78 24.89
N VAL A 8 -0.21 27.59 24.85
CA VAL A 8 -0.90 26.34 24.49
C VAL A 8 -2.09 26.07 25.41
N ALA A 9 -1.92 26.23 26.73
CA ALA A 9 -2.98 26.03 27.72
C ALA A 9 -4.16 27.01 27.53
N ARG A 10 -3.88 28.30 27.28
CA ARG A 10 -4.95 29.29 27.04
C ARG A 10 -5.75 29.00 25.77
N VAL A 11 -5.07 28.71 24.67
CA VAL A 11 -5.75 28.39 23.40
C VAL A 11 -6.58 27.12 23.53
N ARG A 12 -6.07 26.10 24.24
CA ARG A 12 -6.81 24.87 24.54
C ARG A 12 -8.08 25.18 25.35
N GLY A 13 -8.02 26.04 26.35
CA GLY A 13 -9.20 26.48 27.12
C GLY A 13 -10.25 27.11 26.20
N ARG A 14 -9.87 28.07 25.36
CA ARG A 14 -10.77 28.70 24.41
C ARG A 14 -11.39 27.76 23.38
N LEU A 15 -10.61 26.77 22.93
CA LEU A 15 -11.15 25.73 22.04
C LEU A 15 -12.12 24.78 22.72
N ALA A 16 -11.93 24.53 24.03
CA ALA A 16 -12.84 23.70 24.82
C ALA A 16 -14.19 24.40 25.11
N ASP A 17 -14.17 25.73 25.21
CA ASP A 17 -15.39 26.55 25.43
C ASP A 17 -16.17 26.78 24.12
N ASP A 18 -15.58 26.49 22.96
CA ASP A 18 -16.21 26.63 21.65
C ASP A 18 -16.86 25.29 21.23
N ALA A 19 -18.16 25.31 20.96
CA ALA A 19 -18.92 24.12 20.53
C ALA A 19 -18.56 23.65 19.11
N SER A 20 -17.73 24.38 18.38
CA SER A 20 -17.32 24.02 17.03
C SER A 20 -16.11 23.10 17.02
N ALA A 21 -16.10 22.13 16.09
CA ALA A 21 -14.94 21.24 15.92
C ALA A 21 -13.66 22.03 15.59
N PRO A 22 -12.51 21.72 16.23
CA PRO A 22 -11.27 22.41 15.96
C PRO A 22 -10.81 22.14 14.51
N THR A 23 -10.51 23.20 13.77
CA THR A 23 -9.89 23.13 12.44
C THR A 23 -8.50 23.76 12.48
N ALA A 24 -7.61 23.37 11.57
CA ALA A 24 -6.25 23.93 11.49
C ALA A 24 -6.25 25.45 11.37
N ALA A 25 -7.17 26.01 10.57
CA ALA A 25 -7.35 27.45 10.42
C ALA A 25 -7.78 28.12 11.72
N ARG A 26 -8.71 27.51 12.45
CA ARG A 26 -9.21 28.00 13.75
C ARG A 26 -8.13 27.97 14.82
N VAL A 27 -7.39 26.85 14.93
CA VAL A 27 -6.24 26.74 15.85
C VAL A 27 -5.20 27.83 15.56
N ALA A 28 -4.82 28.01 14.28
CA ALA A 28 -3.85 29.03 13.90
C ALA A 28 -4.35 30.47 14.18
N ALA A 29 -5.65 30.74 13.98
CA ALA A 29 -6.26 32.04 14.29
C ALA A 29 -6.20 32.32 15.79
N LEU A 30 -6.66 31.40 16.62
CA LEU A 30 -6.65 31.55 18.08
C LEU A 30 -5.24 31.68 18.66
N VAL A 31 -4.27 30.94 18.15
CA VAL A 31 -2.87 31.10 18.58
C VAL A 31 -2.36 32.48 18.25
N ARG A 32 -2.66 33.04 17.07
CA ARG A 32 -2.25 34.40 16.70
C ARG A 32 -2.92 35.48 17.58
N GLU A 33 -4.20 35.32 17.90
CA GLU A 33 -4.93 36.21 18.80
C GLU A 33 -4.31 36.21 20.21
N GLU A 34 -3.96 35.03 20.74
CA GLU A 34 -3.40 34.86 22.09
C GLU A 34 -1.88 35.10 22.19
N ALA A 35 -1.20 35.20 21.04
CA ALA A 35 0.25 35.27 20.99
C ALA A 35 0.82 36.56 21.61
N GLY A 36 0.10 37.69 21.54
CA GLY A 36 0.61 39.00 22.05
C GLY A 36 1.95 39.38 21.42
N VAL A 37 2.91 39.79 22.24
CA VAL A 37 4.27 40.27 21.83
C VAL A 37 5.27 39.09 21.62
N ARG A 38 4.80 37.88 21.34
CA ARG A 38 5.65 36.68 21.16
C ARG A 38 6.34 36.69 19.79
N GLY A 39 7.54 36.10 19.73
CA GLY A 39 8.28 35.95 18.47
C GLY A 39 7.61 34.95 17.54
N THR A 40 7.73 35.18 16.23
CA THR A 40 7.14 34.35 15.18
C THR A 40 7.43 32.84 15.34
N ALA A 41 8.64 32.49 15.77
CA ALA A 41 9.06 31.11 15.99
C ALA A 41 8.27 30.42 17.13
N GLN A 42 7.97 31.15 18.22
CA GLN A 42 7.18 30.63 19.34
C GLN A 42 5.71 30.44 18.96
N VAL A 43 5.17 31.33 18.14
CA VAL A 43 3.82 31.24 17.60
C VAL A 43 3.68 30.02 16.69
N LEU A 44 4.63 29.81 15.78
CA LEU A 44 4.64 28.64 14.90
C LEU A 44 4.77 27.33 15.68
N ALA A 45 5.65 27.28 16.69
CA ALA A 45 5.78 26.09 17.54
C ALA A 45 4.49 25.79 18.32
N ALA A 46 3.78 26.82 18.81
CA ALA A 46 2.50 26.63 19.51
C ALA A 46 1.40 26.16 18.55
N ILE A 47 1.34 26.69 17.32
CA ILE A 47 0.40 26.23 16.29
C ILE A 47 0.65 24.75 15.98
N GLU A 48 1.91 24.35 15.77
CA GLU A 48 2.26 22.97 15.44
C GLU A 48 1.95 22.01 16.59
N THR A 49 2.26 22.38 17.82
CA THR A 49 1.92 21.59 19.03
C THR A 49 0.41 21.37 19.12
N LEU A 50 -0.38 22.44 19.04
CA LEU A 50 -1.84 22.35 19.15
C LEU A 50 -2.45 21.61 17.97
N ARG A 51 -1.90 21.77 16.76
CA ARG A 51 -2.34 21.03 15.59
C ARG A 51 -2.11 19.53 15.77
N SER A 52 -0.91 19.15 16.21
CA SER A 52 -0.56 17.74 16.50
C SER A 52 -1.45 17.15 17.59
N GLU A 53 -1.66 17.86 18.69
CA GLU A 53 -2.48 17.40 19.80
C GLU A 53 -3.98 17.28 19.48
N LEU A 54 -4.54 18.25 18.73
CA LEU A 54 -5.98 18.34 18.49
C LEU A 54 -6.44 17.70 17.19
N LEU A 55 -5.60 17.67 16.17
CA LEU A 55 -5.94 17.21 14.83
C LEU A 55 -5.06 16.05 14.35
N GLY A 56 -3.81 15.98 14.80
CA GLY A 56 -2.82 14.98 14.40
C GLY A 56 -2.72 13.78 15.36
N ALA A 57 -1.63 13.03 15.24
CA ALA A 57 -1.36 11.84 16.05
C ALA A 57 -0.70 12.14 17.42
N GLY A 58 -0.70 13.40 17.86
CA GLY A 58 -0.13 13.81 19.15
C GLY A 58 1.36 13.48 19.26
N PRO A 59 1.80 12.82 20.35
CA PRO A 59 3.22 12.49 20.53
C PRO A 59 3.80 11.62 19.41
N LEU A 60 2.98 10.85 18.69
CA LEU A 60 3.43 9.96 17.61
C LEU A 60 3.70 10.71 16.29
N GLU A 61 3.28 11.96 16.16
CA GLU A 61 3.35 12.73 14.90
C GLU A 61 4.77 12.75 14.32
N ALA A 62 5.78 12.96 15.15
CA ALA A 62 7.18 12.99 14.72
C ALA A 62 7.64 11.64 14.15
N LEU A 63 7.26 10.52 14.79
CA LEU A 63 7.58 9.17 14.32
C LEU A 63 6.86 8.84 13.01
N LEU A 64 5.58 9.21 12.88
CA LEU A 64 4.79 8.92 11.69
C LEU A 64 5.26 9.69 10.44
N HIS A 65 5.99 10.81 10.63
CA HIS A 65 6.57 11.60 9.54
C HIS A 65 8.09 11.39 9.38
N GLU A 66 8.70 10.56 10.22
CA GLU A 66 10.13 10.24 10.14
C GLU A 66 10.42 9.39 8.89
N THR A 67 11.46 9.80 8.14
CA THR A 67 11.87 9.07 6.93
C THR A 67 12.35 7.66 7.28
N GLY A 68 11.79 6.66 6.62
CA GLY A 68 12.16 5.26 6.81
C GLY A 68 11.24 4.50 7.76
N VAL A 69 10.44 5.17 8.59
CA VAL A 69 9.44 4.50 9.43
C VAL A 69 8.37 3.85 8.55
N THR A 70 8.09 2.58 8.82
CA THR A 70 7.07 1.78 8.14
C THR A 70 5.90 1.44 9.06
N ASP A 71 6.18 1.21 10.33
CA ASP A 71 5.16 0.83 11.32
C ASP A 71 5.46 1.48 12.67
N VAL A 72 4.40 1.92 13.38
CA VAL A 72 4.45 2.38 14.77
C VAL A 72 3.38 1.62 15.53
N LEU A 73 3.78 0.90 16.57
CA LEU A 73 2.90 0.04 17.37
C LEU A 73 2.83 0.55 18.80
N VAL A 74 1.63 0.84 19.29
CA VAL A 74 1.38 1.25 20.68
C VAL A 74 0.72 0.08 21.40
N ASN A 75 1.47 -0.61 22.26
CA ASN A 75 0.98 -1.74 23.06
C ASN A 75 0.59 -1.31 24.47
N GLY A 76 0.72 -0.04 24.76
CA GLY A 76 0.41 0.60 26.03
C GLY A 76 1.10 1.95 26.12
N PRO A 77 0.88 2.72 27.22
CA PRO A 77 1.39 4.09 27.32
C PRO A 77 2.92 4.20 27.34
N ARG A 78 3.64 3.13 27.69
CA ARG A 78 5.11 3.09 27.75
C ARG A 78 5.75 2.09 26.78
N GLU A 79 4.94 1.40 25.97
CA GLU A 79 5.39 0.37 25.05
C GLU A 79 5.06 0.79 23.62
N ILE A 80 5.88 1.69 23.07
CA ILE A 80 5.76 2.20 21.71
C ILE A 80 6.92 1.63 20.90
N TRP A 81 6.60 0.82 19.92
CA TRP A 81 7.55 0.18 19.03
C TRP A 81 7.52 0.82 17.67
N VAL A 82 8.69 0.96 17.04
CA VAL A 82 8.82 1.53 15.70
C VAL A 82 9.64 0.60 14.81
N ASP A 83 9.18 0.39 13.58
CA ASP A 83 9.97 -0.29 12.53
C ASP A 83 10.45 0.74 11.51
N ARG A 84 11.78 0.80 11.32
CA ARG A 84 12.46 1.64 10.32
C ARG A 84 12.94 0.83 9.12
N GLY A 85 12.39 -0.38 8.94
CA GLY A 85 12.74 -1.30 7.86
C GLY A 85 13.76 -2.37 8.25
N SER A 86 14.37 -2.29 9.43
CA SER A 86 15.34 -3.26 10.00
C SER A 86 14.75 -4.16 11.08
N GLY A 87 13.51 -3.92 11.48
CA GLY A 87 12.80 -4.62 12.55
C GLY A 87 12.30 -3.67 13.62
N LEU A 88 11.56 -4.21 14.58
CA LEU A 88 10.95 -3.45 15.67
C LEU A 88 11.97 -3.08 16.76
N GLU A 89 11.98 -1.82 17.14
CA GLU A 89 12.76 -1.27 18.26
C GLU A 89 11.86 -0.43 19.17
N LEU A 90 12.17 -0.38 20.47
CA LEU A 90 11.42 0.42 21.43
C LEU A 90 11.75 1.91 21.22
N ALA A 91 10.72 2.75 21.02
CA ALA A 91 10.90 4.19 20.90
C ALA A 91 11.07 4.86 22.26
N ASP A 92 11.90 5.90 22.32
CA ASP A 92 12.02 6.77 23.51
C ASP A 92 10.86 7.79 23.52
N LEU A 93 9.65 7.26 23.63
CA LEU A 93 8.41 8.02 23.65
C LEU A 93 7.40 7.34 24.56
N HIS A 94 6.56 8.11 25.25
CA HIS A 94 5.52 7.57 26.10
C HIS A 94 4.30 8.48 26.17
N PHE A 95 3.14 7.90 26.44
CA PHE A 95 1.94 8.60 26.84
C PHE A 95 1.88 8.71 28.37
N SER A 96 1.16 9.69 28.89
CA SER A 96 1.02 9.89 30.34
C SER A 96 0.29 8.73 31.01
N ASP A 97 -0.77 8.24 30.37
CA ASP A 97 -1.60 7.13 30.86
C ASP A 97 -2.37 6.43 29.72
N GLU A 98 -3.04 5.33 30.03
CA GLU A 98 -3.89 4.55 29.12
C GLU A 98 -5.07 5.38 28.56
N ARG A 99 -5.58 6.33 29.32
CA ARG A 99 -6.67 7.21 28.88
C ARG A 99 -6.25 8.13 27.75
N GLU A 100 -4.96 8.52 27.74
CA GLU A 100 -4.40 9.34 26.65
C GLU A 100 -4.33 8.55 25.34
N VAL A 101 -3.87 7.28 25.38
CA VAL A 101 -3.86 6.38 24.22
C VAL A 101 -5.27 6.19 23.67
N ARG A 102 -6.24 5.89 24.56
CA ARG A 102 -7.65 5.74 24.18
C ARG A 102 -8.22 7.01 23.57
N ARG A 103 -7.98 8.19 24.17
CA ARG A 103 -8.45 9.48 23.63
C ARG A 103 -7.89 9.73 22.23
N LEU A 104 -6.60 9.43 22.01
CA LEU A 104 -5.99 9.54 20.69
C LEU A 104 -6.71 8.66 19.68
N ALA A 105 -6.92 7.37 20.00
CA ALA A 105 -7.61 6.41 19.12
C ALA A 105 -9.01 6.88 18.72
N VAL A 106 -9.83 7.23 19.71
CA VAL A 106 -11.20 7.70 19.50
C VAL A 106 -11.24 8.99 18.69
N ARG A 107 -10.33 9.93 18.95
CA ARG A 107 -10.25 11.20 18.21
C ARG A 107 -9.87 10.97 16.75
N LEU A 108 -8.87 10.12 16.48
CA LEU A 108 -8.46 9.81 15.10
C LEU A 108 -9.60 9.11 14.33
N ALA A 109 -10.33 8.20 14.98
CA ALA A 109 -11.50 7.55 14.39
C ALA A 109 -12.60 8.56 14.05
N ALA A 110 -12.95 9.42 15.00
CA ALA A 110 -13.97 10.45 14.81
C ALA A 110 -13.60 11.43 13.69
N GLY A 111 -12.31 11.80 13.57
CA GLY A 111 -11.81 12.70 12.53
C GLY A 111 -12.02 12.20 11.09
N VAL A 112 -12.21 10.90 10.89
CA VAL A 112 -12.54 10.28 9.60
C VAL A 112 -13.95 9.69 9.56
N GLY A 113 -14.82 10.09 10.50
CA GLY A 113 -16.23 9.65 10.54
C GLY A 113 -16.39 8.16 10.92
N ARG A 114 -15.45 7.58 11.66
CA ARG A 114 -15.53 6.21 12.17
C ARG A 114 -15.88 6.21 13.65
N ARG A 115 -16.71 5.25 14.05
CA ARG A 115 -17.04 5.01 15.45
C ARG A 115 -16.01 4.10 16.08
N LEU A 116 -15.53 4.46 17.28
CA LEU A 116 -14.63 3.64 18.09
C LEU A 116 -14.96 3.89 19.57
N ASP A 117 -15.64 2.94 20.20
CA ASP A 117 -16.07 2.99 21.59
C ASP A 117 -16.25 1.57 22.16
N ASP A 118 -16.80 1.43 23.37
CA ASP A 118 -16.99 0.12 24.02
C ASP A 118 -17.97 -0.80 23.27
N ALA A 119 -18.89 -0.26 22.47
CA ALA A 119 -19.81 -1.04 21.64
C ALA A 119 -19.21 -1.41 20.28
N VAL A 120 -18.28 -0.61 19.77
CA VAL A 120 -17.53 -0.86 18.53
C VAL A 120 -16.05 -0.69 18.86
N PRO A 121 -15.42 -1.70 19.51
CA PRO A 121 -14.08 -1.55 20.10
C PRO A 121 -12.94 -1.71 19.11
N CYS A 122 -13.21 -1.99 17.83
CA CYS A 122 -12.19 -2.13 16.78
C CYS A 122 -12.52 -1.21 15.61
N ALA A 123 -11.49 -0.55 15.05
CA ALA A 123 -11.66 0.26 13.87
C ALA A 123 -10.41 0.25 12.98
N ASP A 124 -10.64 0.13 11.66
CA ASP A 124 -9.67 0.43 10.64
C ASP A 124 -9.87 1.88 10.18
N ILE A 125 -8.83 2.68 10.30
CA ILE A 125 -8.83 4.12 10.09
C ILE A 125 -7.77 4.46 9.05
N ARG A 126 -8.11 5.31 8.12
CA ARG A 126 -7.14 5.90 7.20
C ARG A 126 -7.08 7.40 7.42
N LEU A 127 -5.93 7.88 7.83
CA LEU A 127 -5.68 9.30 8.04
C LEU A 127 -5.55 10.04 6.70
N PRO A 128 -5.76 11.36 6.66
CA PRO A 128 -5.70 12.16 5.43
C PRO A 128 -4.36 12.10 4.70
N ASP A 129 -3.25 11.92 5.43
CA ASP A 129 -1.89 11.74 4.92
C ASP A 129 -1.62 10.32 4.35
N GLY A 130 -2.60 9.43 4.48
CA GLY A 130 -2.56 8.06 4.01
C GLY A 130 -2.07 7.04 5.03
N VAL A 131 -1.63 7.46 6.22
CA VAL A 131 -1.29 6.55 7.32
C VAL A 131 -2.51 5.71 7.68
N ARG A 132 -2.32 4.40 7.81
CA ARG A 132 -3.36 3.47 8.26
C ARG A 132 -3.20 3.20 9.74
N LEU A 133 -4.30 3.23 10.47
CA LEU A 133 -4.36 2.87 11.87
C LEU A 133 -5.39 1.75 12.07
N HIS A 134 -4.95 0.65 12.64
CA HIS A 134 -5.84 -0.32 13.27
C HIS A 134 -5.84 -0.06 14.78
N ALA A 135 -7.02 0.17 15.33
CA ALA A 135 -7.19 0.45 16.76
C ALA A 135 -8.07 -0.60 17.41
N VAL A 136 -7.68 -1.08 18.60
CA VAL A 136 -8.42 -2.03 19.40
C VAL A 136 -8.52 -1.50 20.83
N LEU A 137 -9.76 -1.42 21.35
CA LEU A 137 -10.07 -0.95 22.69
C LEU A 137 -10.56 -2.09 23.60
N PRO A 138 -10.60 -1.89 24.93
CA PRO A 138 -11.43 -2.72 25.82
C PRO A 138 -12.89 -2.72 25.34
N PRO A 139 -13.65 -3.84 25.49
CA PRO A 139 -13.29 -5.07 26.20
C PRO A 139 -12.52 -6.11 25.38
N VAL A 140 -12.32 -5.89 24.06
CA VAL A 140 -11.59 -6.84 23.19
C VAL A 140 -10.12 -6.95 23.60
N SER A 141 -9.52 -5.83 24.01
CA SER A 141 -8.18 -5.82 24.61
C SER A 141 -8.25 -5.50 26.11
N PRO A 142 -8.19 -6.51 26.99
CA PRO A 142 -8.28 -6.29 28.44
C PRO A 142 -7.12 -5.48 29.02
N SER A 143 -5.98 -5.45 28.35
CA SER A 143 -4.77 -4.72 28.78
C SER A 143 -4.81 -3.22 28.48
N GLY A 144 -5.80 -2.75 27.72
CA GLY A 144 -5.94 -1.35 27.32
C GLY A 144 -6.10 -1.16 25.82
N ALA A 145 -5.93 0.06 25.35
CA ALA A 145 -6.00 0.40 23.94
C ALA A 145 -4.68 0.02 23.22
N HIS A 146 -4.79 -0.66 22.08
CA HIS A 146 -3.68 -0.96 21.19
C HIS A 146 -3.86 -0.25 19.86
N LEU A 147 -2.79 0.35 19.36
CA LEU A 147 -2.78 1.07 18.09
C LEU A 147 -1.66 0.54 17.20
N SER A 148 -2.00 0.21 15.98
CA SER A 148 -1.03 -0.23 14.96
C SER A 148 -1.10 0.72 13.78
N PHE A 149 -0.10 1.59 13.66
CA PHE A 149 0.03 2.50 12.54
C PHE A 149 0.92 1.88 11.48
N ARG A 150 0.46 1.94 10.24
CA ARG A 150 1.27 1.62 9.06
C ARG A 150 1.45 2.87 8.23
N VAL A 151 2.70 3.29 8.08
CA VAL A 151 3.10 4.50 7.36
C VAL A 151 3.38 4.14 5.90
N PRO A 152 2.58 4.62 4.94
CA PRO A 152 2.85 4.37 3.53
C PRO A 152 4.08 5.15 3.10
N ARG A 153 4.92 4.55 2.26
CA ARG A 153 6.02 5.29 1.64
C ARG A 153 5.49 6.44 0.82
N GLN A 154 6.15 7.58 0.94
CA GLN A 154 5.76 8.78 0.19
C GLN A 154 6.20 8.72 -1.27
N ARG A 155 7.28 7.99 -1.60
CA ARG A 155 7.85 7.84 -2.93
C ARG A 155 8.17 6.37 -3.24
N ALA A 156 7.92 5.94 -4.48
CA ALA A 156 8.42 4.67 -4.97
C ALA A 156 9.95 4.67 -5.05
N PHE A 157 10.57 3.51 -4.95
CA PHE A 157 11.96 3.33 -5.32
C PHE A 157 12.11 3.44 -6.85
N SER A 158 13.28 3.84 -7.32
CA SER A 158 13.70 3.55 -8.68
C SER A 158 14.22 2.10 -8.78
N LEU A 159 14.31 1.57 -10.01
CA LEU A 159 14.93 0.26 -10.22
C LEU A 159 16.42 0.27 -9.84
N ASP A 160 17.10 1.40 -10.01
CA ASP A 160 18.51 1.54 -9.66
C ASP A 160 18.70 1.51 -8.13
N GLU A 161 17.83 2.19 -7.35
CA GLU A 161 17.81 2.08 -5.90
C GLU A 161 17.51 0.64 -5.42
N MET A 162 16.72 -0.14 -6.16
CA MET A 162 16.50 -1.55 -5.84
C MET A 162 17.72 -2.43 -6.15
N VAL A 163 18.51 -2.08 -7.17
CA VAL A 163 19.80 -2.73 -7.46
C VAL A 163 20.81 -2.40 -6.39
N ASP A 164 20.95 -1.13 -6.01
CA ASP A 164 21.86 -0.66 -4.95
C ASP A 164 21.52 -1.27 -3.60
N GLY A 165 20.23 -1.46 -3.33
CA GLY A 165 19.70 -2.14 -2.14
C GLY A 165 19.72 -3.67 -2.22
N GLU A 166 20.41 -4.27 -3.20
CA GLU A 166 20.55 -5.73 -3.39
C GLU A 166 19.21 -6.49 -3.49
N THR A 167 18.11 -5.81 -3.82
CA THR A 167 16.83 -6.47 -4.08
C THR A 167 16.88 -7.29 -5.36
N MET A 168 17.63 -6.82 -6.35
CA MET A 168 17.82 -7.49 -7.63
C MET A 168 19.16 -7.13 -8.28
N SER A 169 19.60 -7.93 -9.26
CA SER A 169 20.76 -7.60 -10.09
C SER A 169 20.44 -6.58 -11.18
N LEU A 170 21.47 -5.94 -11.73
CA LEU A 170 21.34 -5.03 -12.88
C LEU A 170 20.70 -5.72 -14.10
N LEU A 171 21.02 -7.01 -14.33
CA LEU A 171 20.43 -7.81 -15.41
C LEU A 171 18.93 -8.00 -15.20
N ALA A 172 18.51 -8.25 -13.95
CA ALA A 172 17.09 -8.35 -13.59
C ALA A 172 16.35 -7.02 -13.81
N ALA A 173 16.94 -5.92 -13.36
CA ALA A 173 16.37 -4.59 -13.55
C ALA A 173 16.21 -4.26 -15.04
N LYS A 174 17.19 -4.62 -15.88
CA LYS A 174 17.10 -4.47 -17.34
C LYS A 174 15.95 -5.30 -17.91
N LEU A 175 15.86 -6.59 -17.57
CA LEU A 175 14.78 -7.46 -18.04
C LEU A 175 13.39 -6.94 -17.62
N LEU A 176 13.25 -6.43 -16.40
CA LEU A 176 11.99 -5.85 -15.95
C LEU A 176 11.65 -4.55 -16.69
N ARG A 177 12.64 -3.72 -17.06
CA ARG A 177 12.43 -2.59 -17.98
C ARG A 177 11.93 -3.05 -19.35
N ASP A 178 12.51 -4.13 -19.88
CA ASP A 178 12.09 -4.72 -21.17
C ASP A 178 10.65 -5.25 -21.09
N VAL A 179 10.24 -5.87 -19.97
CA VAL A 179 8.84 -6.28 -19.71
C VAL A 179 7.89 -5.07 -19.75
N ILE A 180 8.26 -3.96 -19.12
CA ILE A 180 7.45 -2.73 -19.14
C ILE A 180 7.38 -2.12 -20.54
N ALA A 181 8.54 -2.00 -21.22
CA ALA A 181 8.63 -1.40 -22.54
C ALA A 181 7.87 -2.21 -23.61
N SER A 182 7.91 -3.54 -23.53
CA SER A 182 7.17 -4.43 -24.43
C SER A 182 5.67 -4.47 -24.17
N ARG A 183 5.16 -3.75 -23.16
CA ARG A 183 3.74 -3.79 -22.73
C ARG A 183 3.23 -5.19 -22.42
N ALA A 184 4.09 -6.10 -21.96
CA ALA A 184 3.67 -7.41 -21.48
C ALA A 184 2.83 -7.25 -20.20
N SER A 185 1.70 -7.94 -20.14
CA SER A 185 0.88 -7.98 -18.93
C SER A 185 1.53 -8.91 -17.91
N PHE A 186 1.62 -8.48 -16.66
CA PHE A 186 2.37 -9.23 -15.64
C PHE A 186 1.72 -9.21 -14.27
N VAL A 187 2.07 -10.18 -13.45
CA VAL A 187 1.72 -10.20 -12.02
C VAL A 187 2.97 -10.29 -11.17
N VAL A 188 2.99 -9.50 -10.09
CA VAL A 188 4.04 -9.57 -9.05
C VAL A 188 3.54 -10.45 -7.93
N THR A 189 4.31 -11.49 -7.58
CA THR A 189 3.92 -12.50 -6.61
C THR A 189 4.91 -12.62 -5.46
N GLY A 190 4.50 -13.26 -4.38
CA GLY A 190 5.30 -13.47 -3.17
C GLY A 190 4.46 -13.49 -1.91
N GLY A 191 5.06 -13.88 -0.80
CA GLY A 191 4.44 -13.88 0.52
C GLY A 191 4.10 -12.48 1.04
N THR A 192 3.50 -12.42 2.23
CA THR A 192 3.25 -11.15 2.92
C THR A 192 4.57 -10.46 3.27
N GLY A 193 4.65 -9.14 3.06
CA GLY A 193 5.83 -8.34 3.41
C GLY A 193 7.05 -8.53 2.50
N THR A 194 6.95 -9.23 1.35
CA THR A 194 8.04 -9.40 0.39
C THR A 194 8.32 -8.18 -0.48
N GLY A 195 7.44 -7.16 -0.47
CA GLY A 195 7.63 -5.93 -1.23
C GLY A 195 6.93 -5.91 -2.60
N LYS A 196 5.90 -6.73 -2.81
CA LYS A 196 5.13 -6.78 -4.07
C LYS A 196 4.63 -5.41 -4.52
N THR A 197 3.93 -4.70 -3.63
CA THR A 197 3.40 -3.35 -3.91
C THR A 197 4.51 -2.34 -4.19
N THR A 198 5.65 -2.49 -3.50
CA THR A 198 6.84 -1.65 -3.71
C THR A 198 7.43 -1.88 -5.09
N LEU A 199 7.66 -3.15 -5.48
CA LEU A 199 8.18 -3.47 -6.82
C LEU A 199 7.19 -3.03 -7.91
N LEU A 200 5.90 -3.29 -7.73
CA LEU A 200 4.89 -2.86 -8.70
C LEU A 200 4.90 -1.32 -8.86
N SER A 201 4.94 -0.55 -7.76
CA SER A 201 5.07 0.92 -7.83
C SER A 201 6.33 1.35 -8.59
N THR A 202 7.47 0.70 -8.34
CA THR A 202 8.74 0.98 -9.04
C THR A 202 8.62 0.71 -10.54
N LEU A 203 8.04 -0.44 -10.92
CA LEU A 203 7.86 -0.80 -12.32
C LEU A 203 6.90 0.14 -13.05
N LEU A 204 5.84 0.59 -12.39
CA LEU A 204 4.92 1.58 -12.96
C LEU A 204 5.57 2.96 -13.15
N GLY A 205 6.59 3.31 -12.38
CA GLY A 205 7.43 4.49 -12.62
C GLY A 205 8.29 4.40 -13.87
N CYS A 206 8.50 3.19 -14.42
CA CYS A 206 9.23 2.98 -15.69
C CYS A 206 8.33 3.03 -16.94
N VAL A 207 7.02 3.21 -16.78
CA VAL A 207 6.05 3.33 -17.88
C VAL A 207 6.28 4.65 -18.62
N ASP A 208 6.03 4.67 -19.94
CA ASP A 208 6.13 5.90 -20.76
C ASP A 208 5.25 7.01 -20.15
N PRO A 209 5.80 8.20 -19.87
CA PRO A 209 5.06 9.31 -19.27
C PRO A 209 3.77 9.73 -20.00
N ARG A 210 3.64 9.36 -21.26
CA ARG A 210 2.45 9.63 -22.09
C ARG A 210 1.31 8.64 -21.82
N GLU A 211 1.61 7.46 -21.28
CA GLU A 211 0.60 6.44 -21.00
C GLU A 211 -0.21 6.80 -19.75
N ARG A 212 -1.50 6.49 -19.80
CA ARG A 212 -2.42 6.67 -18.67
C ARG A 212 -2.51 5.40 -17.86
N ILE A 213 -2.09 5.46 -16.60
CA ILE A 213 -2.19 4.35 -15.64
C ILE A 213 -3.45 4.54 -14.79
N VAL A 214 -4.35 3.57 -14.78
CA VAL A 214 -5.48 3.53 -13.83
C VAL A 214 -5.24 2.41 -12.83
N VAL A 215 -5.07 2.80 -11.57
CA VAL A 215 -4.81 1.91 -10.44
C VAL A 215 -6.10 1.69 -9.67
N VAL A 216 -6.41 0.43 -9.36
CA VAL A 216 -7.57 0.01 -8.57
C VAL A 216 -7.08 -0.75 -7.35
N GLU A 217 -7.43 -0.29 -6.14
CA GLU A 217 -6.95 -0.87 -4.88
C GLU A 217 -8.06 -0.92 -3.83
N ASP A 218 -7.97 -1.88 -2.91
CA ASP A 218 -8.78 -1.86 -1.68
C ASP A 218 -8.40 -0.66 -0.81
N SER A 219 -7.11 -0.30 -0.83
CA SER A 219 -6.57 0.81 -0.08
C SER A 219 -5.27 1.25 -0.74
N GLY A 220 -5.21 2.53 -1.15
CA GLY A 220 -4.14 3.10 -1.95
C GLY A 220 -2.76 3.01 -1.33
N GLU A 221 -2.02 1.98 -1.68
CA GLU A 221 -0.62 1.76 -1.31
C GLU A 221 0.33 2.12 -2.46
N LEU A 222 -0.12 1.93 -3.69
CA LEU A 222 0.68 2.21 -4.88
C LEU A 222 0.93 3.71 -5.03
N ARG A 223 2.20 4.09 -5.14
CA ARG A 223 2.67 5.46 -5.32
C ARG A 223 3.74 5.49 -6.43
N PRO A 224 3.39 5.11 -7.67
CA PRO A 224 4.35 5.17 -8.77
C PRO A 224 4.78 6.62 -9.02
N ASP A 225 6.06 6.80 -9.31
CA ASP A 225 6.60 8.08 -9.75
C ASP A 225 6.33 8.26 -11.26
N HIS A 226 5.08 8.63 -11.58
CA HIS A 226 4.59 8.75 -12.94
C HIS A 226 3.60 9.91 -13.05
N PRO A 227 3.67 10.76 -14.09
CA PRO A 227 2.88 11.99 -14.20
C PRO A 227 1.39 11.75 -14.43
N HIS A 228 0.99 10.58 -14.99
CA HIS A 228 -0.38 10.33 -15.41
C HIS A 228 -0.99 9.10 -14.73
N VAL A 229 -1.25 9.20 -13.44
CA VAL A 229 -1.85 8.14 -12.62
C VAL A 229 -3.22 8.56 -12.08
N VAL A 230 -4.21 7.72 -12.30
CA VAL A 230 -5.53 7.82 -11.66
C VAL A 230 -5.69 6.67 -10.68
N ARG A 231 -6.13 6.96 -9.48
CA ARG A 231 -6.35 5.97 -8.43
C ARG A 231 -7.82 5.85 -8.10
N LEU A 232 -8.31 4.62 -8.04
CA LEU A 232 -9.64 4.26 -7.59
C LEU A 232 -9.49 3.37 -6.35
N GLU A 233 -10.16 3.73 -5.27
CA GLU A 233 -10.08 3.00 -4.02
C GLU A 233 -11.44 2.44 -3.62
N ALA A 234 -11.47 1.19 -3.17
CA ALA A 234 -12.64 0.57 -2.61
C ALA A 234 -13.06 1.28 -1.31
N ARG A 235 -14.32 1.19 -0.99
CA ARG A 235 -14.86 1.77 0.22
C ARG A 235 -15.71 0.74 0.95
N SER A 236 -15.38 0.46 2.20
CA SER A 236 -16.25 -0.33 3.08
C SER A 236 -17.58 0.40 3.32
N ALA A 237 -18.63 -0.36 3.59
CA ALA A 237 -19.91 0.19 4.02
C ALA A 237 -19.73 1.13 5.23
N ASN A 238 -20.59 2.15 5.32
CA ASN A 238 -20.67 3.01 6.48
C ASN A 238 -21.31 2.27 7.69
N ILE A 239 -21.51 2.97 8.80
CA ILE A 239 -22.12 2.43 10.02
C ILE A 239 -23.55 1.89 9.77
N GLU A 240 -24.25 2.43 8.78
CA GLU A 240 -25.61 2.02 8.39
C GLU A 240 -25.61 0.83 7.39
N GLY A 241 -24.42 0.28 7.06
CA GLY A 241 -24.28 -0.83 6.12
C GLY A 241 -24.42 -0.44 4.64
N VAL A 242 -24.43 0.85 4.32
CA VAL A 242 -24.61 1.37 2.96
C VAL A 242 -23.36 2.04 2.41
N GLY A 243 -23.31 2.22 1.08
CA GLY A 243 -22.24 2.95 0.41
C GLY A 243 -20.94 2.16 0.21
N ALA A 244 -20.96 0.84 0.33
CA ALA A 244 -19.83 0.00 -0.08
C ALA A 244 -19.54 0.15 -1.58
N ILE A 245 -18.27 0.21 -1.93
CA ILE A 245 -17.79 0.19 -3.32
C ILE A 245 -16.76 -0.93 -3.40
N GLU A 246 -17.12 -2.00 -4.08
CA GLU A 246 -16.28 -3.18 -4.22
C GLU A 246 -15.20 -2.99 -5.28
N LEU A 247 -14.04 -3.61 -5.07
CA LEU A 247 -12.89 -3.60 -5.98
C LEU A 247 -13.29 -4.05 -7.41
N ARG A 248 -14.11 -5.10 -7.50
CA ARG A 248 -14.64 -5.63 -8.76
C ARG A 248 -15.40 -4.57 -9.58
N SER A 249 -16.24 -3.75 -8.91
CA SER A 249 -16.96 -2.66 -9.56
C SER A 249 -15.99 -1.59 -10.09
N LEU A 250 -14.95 -1.28 -9.32
CA LEU A 250 -13.93 -0.29 -9.71
C LEU A 250 -13.13 -0.72 -10.93
N VAL A 251 -12.78 -2.02 -11.06
CA VAL A 251 -12.10 -2.56 -12.26
C VAL A 251 -12.96 -2.29 -13.51
N ARG A 252 -14.27 -2.53 -13.44
CA ARG A 252 -15.21 -2.26 -14.56
C ARG A 252 -15.35 -0.77 -14.87
N HIS A 253 -15.27 0.10 -13.86
CA HIS A 253 -15.26 1.54 -14.08
C HIS A 253 -13.95 2.01 -14.70
N ALA A 254 -12.81 1.48 -14.25
CA ALA A 254 -11.48 1.78 -14.76
C ALA A 254 -11.38 1.55 -16.29
N LEU A 255 -11.96 0.45 -16.79
CA LEU A 255 -12.00 0.12 -18.23
C LEU A 255 -12.68 1.20 -19.09
N ARG A 256 -13.59 1.99 -18.51
CA ARG A 256 -14.29 3.09 -19.22
C ARG A 256 -13.55 4.42 -19.10
N MET A 257 -12.42 4.44 -18.38
CA MET A 257 -11.63 5.66 -18.16
C MET A 257 -10.48 5.82 -19.15
N ARG A 258 -10.45 5.03 -20.22
CA ARG A 258 -9.40 5.00 -21.23
C ARG A 258 -8.02 4.75 -20.61
N PRO A 259 -7.81 3.67 -19.87
CA PRO A 259 -6.48 3.32 -19.39
C PRO A 259 -5.62 2.84 -20.54
N ASP A 260 -4.34 3.26 -20.58
CA ASP A 260 -3.31 2.58 -21.37
C ASP A 260 -2.78 1.39 -20.58
N ARG A 261 -2.82 1.46 -19.24
CA ARG A 261 -2.53 0.36 -18.32
C ARG A 261 -3.53 0.29 -17.18
N LEU A 262 -4.14 -0.87 -17.01
CA LEU A 262 -4.99 -1.19 -15.87
C LEU A 262 -4.16 -1.94 -14.83
N VAL A 263 -4.18 -1.46 -13.59
CA VAL A 263 -3.42 -2.04 -12.48
C VAL A 263 -4.35 -2.36 -11.32
N VAL A 264 -4.30 -3.60 -10.82
CA VAL A 264 -5.00 -4.00 -9.59
C VAL A 264 -3.96 -4.20 -8.49
N GLY A 265 -4.01 -3.37 -7.46
CA GLY A 265 -3.00 -3.33 -6.40
C GLY A 265 -2.79 -4.69 -5.74
N GLU A 266 -3.88 -5.39 -5.43
CA GLU A 266 -3.83 -6.77 -4.94
C GLU A 266 -5.06 -7.56 -5.40
N VAL A 267 -4.81 -8.77 -5.89
CA VAL A 267 -5.84 -9.71 -6.36
C VAL A 267 -6.02 -10.80 -5.31
N ARG A 268 -7.19 -10.81 -4.65
CA ARG A 268 -7.50 -11.76 -3.56
C ARG A 268 -8.93 -12.33 -3.63
N GLY A 269 -9.76 -11.85 -4.55
CA GLY A 269 -11.17 -12.22 -4.67
C GLY A 269 -11.67 -12.22 -6.11
N ALA A 270 -12.95 -11.92 -6.26
CA ALA A 270 -13.68 -12.00 -7.53
C ALA A 270 -13.20 -11.00 -8.60
N GLU A 271 -12.49 -9.93 -8.22
CA GLU A 271 -11.84 -8.98 -9.13
C GLU A 271 -10.82 -9.65 -10.05
N CYS A 272 -10.31 -10.84 -9.67
CA CYS A 272 -9.45 -11.67 -10.50
C CYS A 272 -10.06 -11.92 -11.87
N VAL A 273 -11.35 -12.24 -11.92
CA VAL A 273 -12.08 -12.50 -13.17
C VAL A 273 -12.13 -11.28 -14.07
N ASP A 274 -12.45 -10.11 -13.47
CA ASP A 274 -12.58 -8.86 -14.23
C ASP A 274 -11.22 -8.36 -14.71
N LEU A 275 -10.14 -8.54 -13.92
CA LEU A 275 -8.77 -8.24 -14.33
C LEU A 275 -8.35 -9.12 -15.51
N LEU A 276 -8.48 -10.44 -15.41
CA LEU A 276 -8.10 -11.36 -16.49
C LEU A 276 -8.89 -11.07 -17.76
N ALA A 277 -10.19 -10.81 -17.65
CA ALA A 277 -11.02 -10.41 -18.78
C ALA A 277 -10.53 -9.11 -19.43
N ALA A 278 -10.14 -8.12 -18.63
CA ALA A 278 -9.58 -6.86 -19.13
C ALA A 278 -8.27 -7.07 -19.90
N LEU A 279 -7.34 -7.86 -19.34
CA LEU A 279 -6.06 -8.16 -19.98
C LEU A 279 -6.23 -8.93 -21.30
N ASN A 280 -7.35 -9.66 -21.48
CA ASN A 280 -7.66 -10.39 -22.70
C ASN A 280 -8.30 -9.56 -23.82
N VAL A 281 -8.79 -8.35 -23.50
CA VAL A 281 -9.48 -7.49 -24.50
C VAL A 281 -8.67 -6.24 -24.88
N GLY A 282 -7.35 -6.33 -24.83
CA GLY A 282 -6.45 -5.29 -25.33
C GLY A 282 -5.97 -4.27 -24.28
N GLN A 283 -6.09 -4.59 -22.98
CA GLN A 283 -5.43 -3.82 -21.93
C GLN A 283 -3.98 -4.29 -21.76
N ASP A 284 -3.16 -4.02 -22.80
CA ASP A 284 -1.75 -4.42 -22.84
C ASP A 284 -0.94 -3.74 -21.73
N GLY A 285 0.00 -4.48 -21.12
CA GLY A 285 0.85 -3.98 -20.05
C GLY A 285 0.11 -3.76 -18.72
N GLY A 286 -1.10 -4.31 -18.59
CA GLY A 286 -1.79 -4.33 -17.32
C GLY A 286 -1.08 -5.19 -16.29
N ALA A 287 -1.29 -4.91 -15.01
CA ALA A 287 -0.54 -5.57 -13.94
C ALA A 287 -1.37 -5.73 -12.66
N GLY A 288 -0.87 -6.59 -11.76
CA GLY A 288 -1.42 -6.73 -10.42
C GLY A 288 -0.45 -7.41 -9.48
N THR A 289 -0.81 -7.47 -8.18
CA THR A 289 -0.10 -8.33 -7.24
C THR A 289 -0.98 -9.51 -6.80
N LEU A 290 -0.34 -10.63 -6.52
CA LEU A 290 -0.99 -11.86 -6.09
C LEU A 290 -0.15 -12.55 -5.02
N HIS A 291 -0.79 -13.18 -4.04
CA HIS A 291 -0.10 -14.06 -3.10
C HIS A 291 0.11 -15.44 -3.71
N ALA A 292 1.38 -15.80 -3.93
CA ALA A 292 1.81 -17.16 -4.30
C ALA A 292 3.18 -17.45 -3.69
N ASN A 293 3.48 -18.71 -3.40
CA ASN A 293 4.76 -19.11 -2.80
C ASN A 293 5.86 -19.27 -3.84
N SER A 294 5.50 -19.59 -5.07
CA SER A 294 6.40 -19.71 -6.23
C SER A 294 5.69 -19.31 -7.50
N VAL A 295 6.44 -19.12 -8.60
CA VAL A 295 5.84 -18.87 -9.92
C VAL A 295 4.96 -20.02 -10.37
N ALA A 296 5.33 -21.27 -10.03
CA ALA A 296 4.57 -22.49 -10.38
C ALA A 296 3.23 -22.59 -9.66
N ASP A 297 3.05 -21.93 -8.51
CA ASP A 297 1.80 -21.94 -7.74
C ASP A 297 0.75 -20.94 -8.29
N VAL A 298 1.16 -20.04 -9.19
CA VAL A 298 0.27 -18.98 -9.71
C VAL A 298 -0.96 -19.53 -10.42
N PRO A 299 -0.87 -20.55 -11.31
CA PRO A 299 -2.05 -21.12 -11.96
C PRO A 299 -3.08 -21.66 -10.96
N ALA A 300 -2.63 -22.41 -9.95
CA ALA A 300 -3.50 -22.97 -8.92
C ALA A 300 -4.15 -21.87 -8.06
N ARG A 301 -3.41 -20.79 -7.76
CA ARG A 301 -3.94 -19.65 -7.00
C ARG A 301 -5.01 -18.89 -7.80
N ILE A 302 -4.78 -18.64 -9.08
CA ILE A 302 -5.76 -18.02 -10.00
C ILE A 302 -6.98 -18.94 -10.18
N GLU A 303 -6.77 -20.26 -10.37
CA GLU A 303 -7.85 -21.23 -10.42
C GLU A 303 -8.76 -21.12 -9.19
N ALA A 304 -8.18 -21.14 -8.00
CA ALA A 304 -8.94 -21.04 -6.75
C ALA A 304 -9.76 -19.75 -6.65
N LEU A 305 -9.19 -18.59 -7.03
CA LEU A 305 -9.89 -17.29 -6.99
C LEU A 305 -11.02 -17.23 -8.04
N CYS A 306 -10.76 -17.69 -9.26
CA CYS A 306 -11.72 -17.67 -10.35
C CYS A 306 -12.86 -18.65 -10.13
N THR A 307 -12.60 -19.86 -9.59
CA THR A 307 -13.64 -20.84 -9.28
C THR A 307 -14.51 -20.38 -8.12
N ALA A 308 -13.94 -19.75 -7.09
CA ALA A 308 -14.71 -19.11 -6.03
C ALA A 308 -15.61 -17.97 -6.56
N ALA A 309 -15.22 -17.34 -7.67
CA ALA A 309 -16.01 -16.31 -8.37
C ALA A 309 -16.97 -16.86 -9.44
N GLY A 310 -17.07 -18.20 -9.59
CA GLY A 310 -18.04 -18.87 -10.46
C GLY A 310 -17.53 -19.30 -11.83
N LEU A 311 -16.23 -19.18 -12.14
CA LEU A 311 -15.66 -19.73 -13.37
C LEU A 311 -15.41 -21.24 -13.23
N THR A 312 -15.42 -21.95 -14.37
CA THR A 312 -14.89 -23.32 -14.40
C THR A 312 -13.35 -23.27 -14.38
N ARG A 313 -12.73 -24.39 -14.02
CA ARG A 313 -11.27 -24.57 -14.05
C ARG A 313 -10.69 -24.24 -15.42
N GLU A 314 -11.26 -24.80 -16.47
CA GLU A 314 -10.80 -24.62 -17.85
C GLU A 314 -10.91 -23.15 -18.29
N ALA A 315 -11.99 -22.47 -17.88
CA ALA A 315 -12.17 -21.05 -18.16
C ALA A 315 -11.11 -20.20 -17.43
N ALA A 316 -10.84 -20.50 -16.15
CA ALA A 316 -9.82 -19.80 -15.36
C ALA A 316 -8.43 -19.93 -16.00
N HIS A 317 -8.02 -21.15 -16.36
CA HIS A 317 -6.74 -21.39 -17.03
C HIS A 317 -6.67 -20.76 -18.43
N SER A 318 -7.76 -20.82 -19.20
CA SER A 318 -7.82 -20.18 -20.51
C SER A 318 -7.65 -18.66 -20.41
N GLN A 319 -8.31 -18.02 -19.45
CA GLN A 319 -8.18 -16.59 -19.19
C GLN A 319 -6.76 -16.21 -18.72
N LEU A 320 -6.17 -17.02 -17.83
CA LEU A 320 -4.80 -16.80 -17.37
C LEU A 320 -3.80 -16.87 -18.53
N ALA A 321 -3.85 -17.95 -19.33
CA ALA A 321 -2.91 -18.17 -20.44
C ALA A 321 -3.01 -17.11 -21.55
N ALA A 322 -4.16 -16.46 -21.69
CA ALA A 322 -4.36 -15.42 -22.69
C ALA A 322 -4.03 -14.01 -22.13
N GLY A 323 -4.33 -13.74 -20.84
CA GLY A 323 -4.26 -12.40 -20.27
C GLY A 323 -2.93 -12.06 -19.62
N VAL A 324 -2.25 -13.02 -19.00
CA VAL A 324 -0.99 -12.77 -18.28
C VAL A 324 0.16 -13.43 -19.03
N GLN A 325 1.24 -12.69 -19.28
CA GLN A 325 2.43 -13.20 -19.95
C GLN A 325 3.57 -13.49 -18.97
N VAL A 326 3.78 -12.60 -17.98
CA VAL A 326 4.97 -12.64 -17.11
C VAL A 326 4.54 -12.71 -15.64
N VAL A 327 5.24 -13.52 -14.87
CA VAL A 327 5.12 -13.63 -13.41
C VAL A 327 6.46 -13.23 -12.79
N VAL A 328 6.44 -12.27 -11.87
CA VAL A 328 7.63 -11.78 -11.16
C VAL A 328 7.53 -12.18 -9.69
N GLN A 329 8.38 -13.09 -9.22
CA GLN A 329 8.36 -13.61 -7.86
C GLN A 329 9.33 -12.91 -6.96
N LEU A 330 8.85 -12.41 -5.83
CA LEU A 330 9.64 -11.88 -4.72
C LEU A 330 9.66 -12.87 -3.55
N ALA A 331 10.80 -12.93 -2.87
CA ALA A 331 10.97 -13.69 -1.65
C ALA A 331 11.57 -12.83 -0.53
N ARG A 332 11.35 -13.24 0.71
CA ARG A 332 12.06 -12.72 1.88
C ARG A 332 13.02 -13.80 2.37
N ARG A 333 14.31 -13.50 2.43
CA ARG A 333 15.34 -14.41 2.91
C ARG A 333 15.32 -14.51 4.44
N ALA A 334 16.01 -15.52 4.97
CA ALA A 334 16.14 -15.74 6.41
C ALA A 334 16.79 -14.56 7.15
N ASP A 335 17.65 -13.81 6.47
CA ASP A 335 18.27 -12.58 6.97
C ASP A 335 17.36 -11.35 6.93
N GLY A 336 16.09 -11.52 6.51
CA GLY A 336 15.08 -10.46 6.41
C GLY A 336 15.11 -9.69 5.10
N ARG A 337 16.12 -9.84 4.25
CA ARG A 337 16.23 -9.13 2.96
C ARG A 337 15.14 -9.58 1.99
N ARG A 338 14.60 -8.60 1.27
CA ARG A 338 13.62 -8.80 0.20
C ARG A 338 14.37 -8.88 -1.12
N VAL A 339 14.14 -9.95 -1.87
CA VAL A 339 14.89 -10.20 -3.11
C VAL A 339 13.95 -10.65 -4.22
N LEU A 340 14.31 -10.32 -5.46
CA LEU A 340 13.75 -10.97 -6.63
C LEU A 340 14.25 -12.42 -6.64
N ASP A 341 13.30 -13.38 -6.65
CA ASP A 341 13.59 -14.80 -6.62
C ASP A 341 13.63 -15.41 -8.02
N SER A 342 12.59 -15.14 -8.79
CA SER A 342 12.45 -15.68 -10.14
C SER A 342 11.53 -14.83 -11.02
N ILE A 343 11.68 -14.99 -12.33
CA ILE A 343 10.75 -14.48 -13.34
C ILE A 343 10.29 -15.67 -14.18
N GLY A 344 8.98 -15.83 -14.31
CA GLY A 344 8.36 -16.90 -15.10
C GLY A 344 7.57 -16.35 -16.27
N VAL A 345 7.34 -17.19 -17.26
CA VAL A 345 6.48 -16.94 -18.41
C VAL A 345 5.27 -17.86 -18.37
N VAL A 346 4.09 -17.29 -18.60
CA VAL A 346 2.87 -18.07 -18.67
C VAL A 346 2.79 -18.77 -20.03
N VAL A 347 2.56 -20.07 -20.02
CA VAL A 347 2.43 -20.89 -21.21
C VAL A 347 1.13 -21.70 -21.17
N ARG A 348 0.63 -22.07 -22.33
CA ARG A 348 -0.49 -23.02 -22.45
C ARG A 348 0.05 -24.41 -22.70
N ARG A 349 -0.28 -25.36 -21.85
CA ARG A 349 0.05 -26.78 -22.01
C ARG A 349 -0.79 -27.46 -23.08
N SER A 350 -0.38 -28.65 -23.49
CA SER A 350 -1.11 -29.46 -24.47
C SER A 350 -2.51 -29.91 -24.02
N ASP A 351 -2.72 -30.00 -22.69
CA ASP A 351 -4.02 -30.27 -22.08
C ASP A 351 -4.95 -29.05 -21.99
N GLY A 352 -4.51 -27.92 -22.51
CA GLY A 352 -5.23 -26.62 -22.51
C GLY A 352 -5.10 -25.81 -21.23
N LEU A 353 -4.48 -26.35 -20.18
CA LEU A 353 -4.26 -25.63 -18.92
C LEU A 353 -3.08 -24.64 -19.04
N ALA A 354 -3.12 -23.60 -18.23
CA ALA A 354 -2.00 -22.68 -18.08
C ALA A 354 -0.95 -23.27 -17.12
N ASP A 355 0.30 -23.03 -17.43
CA ASP A 355 1.45 -23.28 -16.57
C ASP A 355 2.36 -22.04 -16.53
N VAL A 356 3.28 -21.97 -15.58
CA VAL A 356 4.28 -20.92 -15.52
C VAL A 356 5.67 -21.55 -15.52
N LEU A 357 6.37 -21.41 -16.64
CA LEU A 357 7.72 -21.88 -16.76
C LEU A 357 8.69 -20.83 -16.19
N PRO A 358 9.55 -21.21 -15.23
CA PRO A 358 10.62 -20.31 -14.80
C PRO A 358 11.51 -19.95 -16.00
N ALA A 359 11.65 -18.66 -16.29
CA ALA A 359 12.53 -18.16 -17.34
C ALA A 359 13.86 -17.73 -16.76
N VAL A 360 13.86 -17.24 -15.53
CA VAL A 360 15.04 -16.83 -14.79
C VAL A 360 14.88 -17.19 -13.33
N ARG A 361 15.94 -17.72 -12.74
CA ARG A 361 16.07 -17.93 -11.27
C ARG A 361 17.26 -17.17 -10.73
N VAL A 362 17.10 -16.63 -9.52
CA VAL A 362 18.15 -15.92 -8.80
C VAL A 362 18.58 -16.74 -7.58
N ARG A 363 19.85 -17.14 -7.50
CA ARG A 363 20.44 -17.81 -6.36
C ARG A 363 21.62 -17.00 -5.83
N GLY A 364 21.47 -16.39 -4.67
CA GLY A 364 22.46 -15.44 -4.16
C GLY A 364 22.52 -14.19 -5.05
N SER A 365 23.69 -13.87 -5.55
CA SER A 365 23.93 -12.82 -6.56
C SER A 365 23.91 -13.35 -8.01
N SER A 366 23.77 -14.65 -8.18
CA SER A 366 23.88 -15.30 -9.49
C SER A 366 22.52 -15.41 -10.17
N TRP A 367 22.54 -15.19 -11.46
CA TRP A 367 21.42 -15.25 -12.40
C TRP A 367 21.53 -16.52 -13.23
N PHE A 368 20.47 -17.27 -13.35
CA PHE A 368 20.42 -18.49 -14.15
C PHE A 368 19.23 -18.44 -15.09
N ASP A 369 19.49 -18.55 -16.38
CA ASP A 369 18.44 -18.80 -17.36
C ASP A 369 17.86 -20.21 -17.14
N ASP A 370 16.56 -20.35 -17.34
CA ASP A 370 15.82 -21.59 -17.11
C ASP A 370 14.98 -21.94 -18.35
N GLU A 371 14.25 -23.02 -18.33
CA GLU A 371 13.50 -23.59 -19.47
C GLU A 371 12.55 -22.60 -20.14
N GLY A 372 11.98 -21.66 -19.42
CA GLY A 372 11.07 -20.63 -19.93
C GLY A 372 11.78 -19.45 -20.62
N ARG A 373 13.11 -19.39 -20.65
CA ARG A 373 13.84 -18.21 -21.14
C ARG A 373 13.52 -17.87 -22.60
N ALA A 374 13.56 -18.84 -23.50
CA ALA A 374 13.24 -18.62 -24.92
C ALA A 374 11.80 -18.14 -25.14
N ALA A 375 10.85 -18.66 -24.34
CA ALA A 375 9.46 -18.22 -24.39
C ALA A 375 9.29 -16.78 -23.88
N LEU A 376 10.02 -16.38 -22.83
CA LEU A 376 10.04 -15.00 -22.36
C LEU A 376 10.60 -14.05 -23.43
N ASP A 377 11.74 -14.38 -24.02
CA ASP A 377 12.36 -13.56 -25.07
C ASP A 377 11.41 -13.38 -26.27
N HIS A 378 10.67 -14.43 -26.65
CA HIS A 378 9.64 -14.34 -27.68
C HIS A 378 8.48 -13.40 -27.32
N VAL A 379 8.01 -13.44 -26.05
CA VAL A 379 6.98 -12.51 -25.55
C VAL A 379 7.45 -11.06 -25.66
N LEU A 380 8.69 -10.79 -25.25
CA LEU A 380 9.25 -9.44 -25.28
C LEU A 380 9.45 -8.89 -26.70
N GLN A 381 9.92 -9.74 -27.63
CA GLN A 381 10.11 -9.37 -29.04
C GLN A 381 8.80 -9.08 -29.77
N ARG A 382 7.81 -9.98 -29.68
CA ARG A 382 6.49 -9.80 -30.33
C ARG A 382 5.79 -8.52 -29.96
N ARG A 383 5.98 -8.05 -28.75
CA ARG A 383 5.31 -6.84 -28.25
C ARG A 383 6.10 -5.57 -28.53
N ALA A 384 7.39 -5.66 -28.85
CA ALA A 384 8.20 -4.52 -29.31
C ALA A 384 7.93 -4.14 -30.79
N GLU A 385 7.31 -5.05 -31.56
CA GLU A 385 6.98 -4.85 -32.97
C GLU A 385 5.55 -4.30 -33.20
N LEU A 386 4.72 -4.24 -32.16
CA LEU A 386 3.35 -3.69 -32.17
C LEU A 386 3.31 -2.26 -31.63
#